data_25ace761590c53389cfc566d0e60b652
#
_entry.id   25ace761590c53389cfc566d0e60b652
#
_cell.length_a   1.000
_cell.length_b   1.000
_cell.length_c   1.000
_cell.angle_alpha   90.00
_cell.angle_beta   90.00
_cell.angle_gamma   90.00
#
_symmetry.space_group_name_H-M   'P 1'
#
loop_
_entity.id
_entity.type
_entity.pdbx_description
1 polymer ?
#
loop_
_entity_poly.entity_id
_entity_poly.type
_entity_poly.pdbx_seq_one_letter_code
_entity_poly.pdbx_strand_id
1 'polypeptide(L)'
;MLYNKLGKSGLEVSRLGFGAMRLPTKTTNDDIDESEASKMLTYGIENGINLIDTAYPYHSKELDGSGNSETFIGKFLKENSYRDEILLSTKSPSWLMEERSDFDKYLDIQLEKLQTDYIDIYLLHSLTVPDWTKVRDLDVLDFLDDCLSSGKVKHIGFSSHIEVDYLIEILDEYPKWEVVLTQMNYLDEYYQSGVMGLNYLKEVNVGSMIMEPLRGGRLVNNIPTEVQNLWDKSEVKRTPVEWALQYLWNRDDVDCVLSGMTSLEQVKDNIRIASTEDIISENDQEVIREVARTYRTFLGNSCTRCGYCMPCPHGVDIINCLTEYNIAHMMNDPKASAMQYFSLIDDDSRADSCVDCKECIPFCTQILNIPEELQKVYEYFGSEFDHF
;
A
#
# COMPACT_ATOMS: atom_id res chain seq x y z
N MET A 1 14.12 -13.40 13.77
CA MET A 1 12.81 -12.85 13.32
C MET A 1 11.83 -12.91 14.48
N LEU A 2 11.03 -11.86 14.68
CA LEU A 2 9.93 -11.88 15.64
C LEU A 2 8.61 -12.16 14.90
N TYR A 3 7.65 -12.78 15.59
CA TYR A 3 6.39 -13.22 15.02
C TYR A 3 5.22 -12.70 15.84
N ASN A 4 4.10 -12.45 15.17
CA ASN A 4 2.84 -12.01 15.76
C ASN A 4 1.70 -12.94 15.34
N LYS A 5 0.61 -12.92 16.08
CA LYS A 5 -0.64 -13.55 15.65
C LYS A 5 -1.37 -12.61 14.70
N LEU A 6 -1.85 -13.13 13.58
CA LEU A 6 -2.61 -12.36 12.59
C LEU A 6 -4.10 -12.36 12.97
N GLY A 7 -4.50 -11.46 13.86
CA GLY A 7 -5.86 -11.34 14.35
C GLY A 7 -6.47 -12.68 14.78
N LYS A 8 -7.73 -12.93 14.38
CA LYS A 8 -8.49 -14.16 14.68
C LYS A 8 -8.19 -15.34 13.73
N SER A 9 -7.35 -15.16 12.71
CA SER A 9 -7.04 -16.21 11.73
C SER A 9 -6.34 -17.43 12.34
N GLY A 10 -5.69 -17.25 13.50
CA GLY A 10 -4.86 -18.29 14.13
C GLY A 10 -3.47 -18.43 13.52
N LEU A 11 -3.16 -17.71 12.45
CA LEU A 11 -1.85 -17.72 11.82
C LEU A 11 -0.81 -17.01 12.69
N GLU A 12 0.40 -17.55 12.72
CA GLU A 12 1.59 -16.89 13.24
C GLU A 12 2.41 -16.36 12.07
N VAL A 13 2.53 -15.05 11.95
CA VAL A 13 3.22 -14.37 10.85
C VAL A 13 4.50 -13.70 11.34
N SER A 14 5.55 -13.72 10.51
CA SER A 14 6.70 -12.86 10.75
C SER A 14 6.24 -11.40 10.70
N ARG A 15 6.70 -10.58 11.65
CA ARG A 15 6.30 -9.16 11.65
C ARG A 15 6.77 -8.37 10.41
N LEU A 16 7.72 -8.93 9.64
CA LEU A 16 8.11 -8.51 8.31
C LEU A 16 7.63 -9.54 7.30
N GLY A 17 6.74 -9.15 6.40
CA GLY A 17 6.36 -9.91 5.22
C GLY A 17 7.11 -9.44 3.96
N PHE A 18 7.33 -10.35 3.02
CA PHE A 18 7.96 -10.03 1.75
C PHE A 18 6.90 -9.60 0.72
N GLY A 19 6.87 -8.30 0.39
CA GLY A 19 6.01 -7.77 -0.66
C GLY A 19 6.65 -7.92 -2.05
N ALA A 20 6.05 -8.73 -2.93
CA ALA A 20 6.58 -9.05 -4.25
C ALA A 20 6.20 -8.04 -5.36
N MET A 21 5.68 -6.87 -4.99
CA MET A 21 5.36 -5.80 -5.96
C MET A 21 6.61 -5.12 -6.55
N ARG A 22 7.74 -5.17 -5.84
CA ARG A 22 8.97 -4.45 -6.20
C ARG A 22 10.17 -5.37 -6.33
N LEU A 23 9.97 -6.58 -6.87
CA LEU A 23 11.07 -7.48 -7.19
C LEU A 23 12.06 -6.80 -8.15
N PRO A 24 13.36 -7.10 -8.08
CA PRO A 24 14.35 -6.53 -9.00
C PRO A 24 14.01 -6.86 -10.45
N THR A 25 14.19 -5.90 -11.34
CA THR A 25 13.94 -6.04 -12.78
C THR A 25 15.19 -5.71 -13.57
N LYS A 26 15.29 -6.26 -14.79
CA LYS A 26 16.46 -6.03 -15.69
C LYS A 26 16.26 -4.77 -16.53
N THR A 27 15.16 -4.68 -17.25
CA THR A 27 14.90 -3.61 -18.23
C THR A 27 13.57 -2.90 -18.01
N THR A 28 12.48 -3.65 -17.93
CA THR A 28 11.11 -3.16 -17.76
C THR A 28 10.48 -3.77 -16.52
N ASN A 29 9.37 -3.21 -16.06
CA ASN A 29 8.69 -3.69 -14.86
C ASN A 29 8.31 -5.19 -14.94
N ASP A 30 7.97 -5.69 -16.11
CA ASP A 30 7.59 -7.08 -16.35
C ASP A 30 8.80 -8.05 -16.52
N ASP A 31 10.02 -7.53 -16.66
CA ASP A 31 11.26 -8.33 -16.81
C ASP A 31 11.94 -8.53 -15.45
N ILE A 32 11.38 -9.39 -14.61
CA ILE A 32 11.93 -9.72 -13.29
C ILE A 32 13.33 -10.31 -13.45
N ASP A 33 14.32 -9.82 -12.68
CA ASP A 33 15.59 -10.50 -12.51
C ASP A 33 15.41 -11.70 -11.56
N GLU A 34 14.97 -12.84 -12.15
CA GLU A 34 14.67 -14.05 -11.39
C GLU A 34 15.89 -14.53 -10.57
N SER A 35 17.11 -14.30 -11.03
CA SER A 35 18.32 -14.71 -10.30
C SER A 35 18.51 -13.91 -9.03
N GLU A 36 18.35 -12.59 -9.09
CA GLU A 36 18.51 -11.73 -7.92
C GLU A 36 17.28 -11.87 -6.99
N ALA A 37 16.07 -11.90 -7.54
CA ALA A 37 14.85 -12.11 -6.78
C ALA A 37 14.87 -13.45 -6.01
N SER A 38 15.35 -14.54 -6.64
CA SER A 38 15.48 -15.85 -5.96
C SER A 38 16.45 -15.80 -4.78
N LYS A 39 17.60 -15.12 -4.91
CA LYS A 39 18.54 -14.95 -3.79
C LYS A 39 17.89 -14.16 -2.62
N MET A 40 17.13 -13.13 -2.94
CA MET A 40 16.43 -12.31 -1.94
C MET A 40 15.38 -13.13 -1.21
N LEU A 41 14.53 -13.86 -1.92
CA LEU A 41 13.50 -14.72 -1.35
C LEU A 41 14.10 -15.86 -0.51
N THR A 42 15.11 -16.57 -1.05
CA THR A 42 15.80 -17.63 -0.30
C THR A 42 16.38 -17.09 1.01
N TYR A 43 17.11 -15.96 0.95
CA TYR A 43 17.65 -15.35 2.16
C TYR A 43 16.55 -14.94 3.13
N GLY A 44 15.44 -14.38 2.63
CA GLY A 44 14.28 -13.99 3.44
C GLY A 44 13.68 -15.17 4.21
N ILE A 45 13.37 -16.25 3.50
CA ILE A 45 12.75 -17.47 4.08
C ILE A 45 13.70 -18.13 5.07
N GLU A 46 14.96 -18.37 4.70
CA GLU A 46 15.96 -18.99 5.58
C GLU A 46 16.27 -18.15 6.85
N ASN A 47 15.95 -16.86 6.86
CA ASN A 47 16.10 -15.97 8.01
C ASN A 47 14.77 -15.60 8.68
N GLY A 48 13.71 -16.37 8.39
CA GLY A 48 12.48 -16.39 9.15
C GLY A 48 11.34 -15.52 8.62
N ILE A 49 11.42 -14.96 7.42
CA ILE A 49 10.22 -14.44 6.74
C ILE A 49 9.35 -15.64 6.34
N ASN A 50 8.13 -15.69 6.85
CA ASN A 50 7.18 -16.77 6.54
C ASN A 50 5.94 -16.30 5.77
N LEU A 51 5.86 -15.01 5.39
CA LEU A 51 4.76 -14.47 4.59
C LEU A 51 5.31 -13.82 3.32
N ILE A 52 4.83 -14.29 2.16
CA ILE A 52 5.07 -13.69 0.84
C ILE A 52 3.75 -13.19 0.31
N ASP A 53 3.68 -11.90 -0.02
CA ASP A 53 2.51 -11.24 -0.58
C ASP A 53 2.75 -10.83 -2.04
N THR A 54 1.88 -11.29 -2.93
CA THR A 54 1.85 -10.96 -4.35
C THR A 54 0.46 -10.49 -4.79
N ALA A 55 0.26 -10.25 -6.08
CA ALA A 55 -1.04 -9.96 -6.67
C ALA A 55 -1.05 -10.18 -8.18
N TYR A 56 -2.24 -10.34 -8.76
CA TYR A 56 -2.47 -10.54 -10.17
C TYR A 56 -1.74 -9.54 -11.08
N PRO A 57 -1.78 -8.19 -10.84
CA PRO A 57 -1.15 -7.22 -11.74
C PRO A 57 0.32 -6.94 -11.44
N TYR A 58 0.93 -7.54 -10.39
CA TYR A 58 2.30 -7.20 -10.04
C TYR A 58 3.29 -7.64 -11.11
N HIS A 59 4.17 -6.75 -11.51
CA HIS A 59 5.09 -6.93 -12.63
C HIS A 59 4.39 -7.14 -13.98
N SER A 60 3.30 -6.39 -14.22
CA SER A 60 2.67 -6.27 -15.54
C SER A 60 3.29 -5.15 -16.37
N LYS A 61 3.13 -5.24 -17.71
CA LYS A 61 3.41 -4.14 -18.64
C LYS A 61 2.37 -3.05 -18.57
N GLU A 62 1.12 -3.45 -18.39
CA GLU A 62 -0.05 -2.58 -18.32
C GLU A 62 -0.55 -2.55 -16.88
N LEU A 63 -1.06 -1.41 -16.41
CA LEU A 63 -1.50 -1.23 -15.04
C LEU A 63 -2.54 -2.27 -14.59
N ASP A 64 -3.45 -2.66 -15.48
CA ASP A 64 -4.53 -3.62 -15.21
C ASP A 64 -4.27 -5.02 -15.77
N GLY A 65 -3.08 -5.24 -16.35
CA GLY A 65 -2.74 -6.49 -17.01
C GLY A 65 -2.33 -7.60 -16.05
N SER A 66 -2.27 -8.83 -16.60
CA SER A 66 -1.72 -9.98 -15.89
C SER A 66 -0.21 -9.84 -15.73
N GLY A 67 0.27 -9.76 -14.48
CA GLY A 67 1.71 -9.62 -14.20
C GLY A 67 2.46 -10.94 -14.05
N ASN A 68 3.78 -10.83 -14.02
CA ASN A 68 4.71 -11.97 -13.94
C ASN A 68 5.07 -12.38 -12.51
N SER A 69 4.68 -11.60 -11.49
CA SER A 69 5.05 -11.85 -10.09
C SER A 69 4.53 -13.21 -9.61
N GLU A 70 3.24 -13.53 -9.82
CA GLU A 70 2.66 -14.81 -9.40
C GLU A 70 3.34 -16.00 -10.09
N THR A 71 3.61 -15.90 -11.39
CA THR A 71 4.30 -16.97 -12.16
C THR A 71 5.70 -17.21 -11.64
N PHE A 72 6.45 -16.13 -11.34
CA PHE A 72 7.79 -16.23 -10.79
C PHE A 72 7.77 -16.84 -9.37
N ILE A 73 6.90 -16.35 -8.48
CA ILE A 73 6.78 -16.85 -7.11
C ILE A 73 6.38 -18.34 -7.11
N GLY A 74 5.39 -18.74 -7.92
CA GLY A 74 4.98 -20.13 -8.03
C GLY A 74 6.11 -21.06 -8.47
N LYS A 75 6.85 -20.69 -9.53
CA LYS A 75 8.03 -21.40 -9.99
C LYS A 75 9.08 -21.50 -8.88
N PHE A 76 9.42 -20.38 -8.24
CA PHE A 76 10.44 -20.32 -7.20
C PHE A 76 10.09 -21.22 -6.00
N LEU A 77 8.87 -21.15 -5.50
CA LEU A 77 8.43 -21.96 -4.35
C LEU A 77 8.45 -23.45 -4.65
N LYS A 78 8.04 -23.86 -5.85
CA LYS A 78 8.04 -25.26 -6.29
C LYS A 78 9.45 -25.81 -6.49
N GLU A 79 10.30 -25.08 -7.20
CA GLU A 79 11.68 -25.52 -7.50
C GLU A 79 12.54 -25.66 -6.25
N ASN A 80 12.27 -24.86 -5.21
CA ASN A 80 13.02 -24.86 -3.95
C ASN A 80 12.29 -25.59 -2.81
N SER A 81 11.11 -26.14 -3.04
CA SER A 81 10.28 -26.85 -2.03
C SER A 81 9.89 -25.99 -0.81
N TYR A 82 9.74 -24.68 -0.99
CA TYR A 82 9.39 -23.75 0.10
C TYR A 82 7.87 -23.57 0.31
N ARG A 83 7.02 -24.14 -0.56
CA ARG A 83 5.57 -23.88 -0.50
C ARG A 83 4.95 -24.12 0.87
N ASP A 84 5.36 -25.21 1.53
CA ASP A 84 4.82 -25.60 2.84
C ASP A 84 5.51 -24.89 4.03
N GLU A 85 6.56 -24.12 3.76
CA GLU A 85 7.31 -23.37 4.77
C GLU A 85 6.83 -21.91 4.92
N ILE A 86 5.98 -21.44 3.99
CA ILE A 86 5.52 -20.04 3.93
C ILE A 86 4.01 -19.94 3.84
N LEU A 87 3.49 -18.81 4.29
CA LEU A 87 2.14 -18.33 4.02
C LEU A 87 2.15 -17.54 2.72
N LEU A 88 1.36 -17.96 1.74
CA LEU A 88 1.25 -17.31 0.44
C LEU A 88 0.00 -16.45 0.41
N SER A 89 0.19 -15.13 0.24
CA SER A 89 -0.88 -14.16 0.03
C SER A 89 -0.92 -13.70 -1.42
N THR A 90 -2.11 -13.72 -2.03
CA THR A 90 -2.38 -13.04 -3.31
C THR A 90 -3.76 -12.40 -3.30
N LYS A 91 -4.09 -11.69 -4.39
CA LYS A 91 -5.25 -10.80 -4.40
C LYS A 91 -6.06 -10.97 -5.69
N SER A 92 -7.39 -11.11 -5.53
CA SER A 92 -8.37 -11.10 -6.62
C SER A 92 -8.42 -9.73 -7.29
N PRO A 93 -8.31 -9.60 -8.61
CA PRO A 93 -8.40 -8.31 -9.31
C PRO A 93 -9.85 -7.80 -9.36
N SER A 94 -10.34 -7.23 -8.26
CA SER A 94 -11.75 -6.86 -8.04
C SER A 94 -12.34 -5.97 -9.13
N TRP A 95 -11.53 -5.08 -9.73
CA TRP A 95 -11.95 -4.17 -10.81
C TRP A 95 -12.22 -4.88 -12.14
N LEU A 96 -11.68 -6.09 -12.36
CA LEU A 96 -11.87 -6.88 -13.60
C LEU A 96 -13.10 -7.79 -13.56
N MET A 97 -13.83 -7.85 -12.44
CA MET A 97 -15.01 -8.71 -12.31
C MET A 97 -16.21 -8.08 -13.04
N GLU A 98 -16.79 -8.81 -13.99
CA GLU A 98 -17.98 -8.40 -14.73
C GLU A 98 -19.18 -9.30 -14.41
N GLU A 99 -18.92 -10.55 -14.04
CA GLU A 99 -19.93 -11.52 -13.63
C GLU A 99 -19.42 -12.45 -12.52
N ARG A 100 -20.34 -13.15 -11.82
CA ARG A 100 -19.99 -14.04 -10.70
C ARG A 100 -18.93 -15.09 -11.07
N SER A 101 -18.98 -15.62 -12.28
CA SER A 101 -18.05 -16.64 -12.77
C SER A 101 -16.61 -16.15 -12.96
N ASP A 102 -16.40 -14.83 -13.07
CA ASP A 102 -15.06 -14.28 -13.20
C ASP A 102 -14.20 -14.51 -11.93
N PHE A 103 -14.81 -14.53 -10.75
CA PHE A 103 -14.09 -14.80 -9.52
C PHE A 103 -13.43 -16.19 -9.54
N ASP A 104 -14.17 -17.22 -9.92
CA ASP A 104 -13.64 -18.59 -10.04
C ASP A 104 -12.56 -18.68 -11.12
N LYS A 105 -12.78 -18.05 -12.26
CA LYS A 105 -11.82 -17.99 -13.37
C LYS A 105 -10.49 -17.35 -12.96
N TYR A 106 -10.53 -16.20 -12.30
CA TYR A 106 -9.29 -15.53 -11.86
C TYR A 106 -8.59 -16.30 -10.74
N LEU A 107 -9.32 -16.90 -9.79
CA LEU A 107 -8.73 -17.78 -8.79
C LEU A 107 -8.01 -18.97 -9.43
N ASP A 108 -8.62 -19.65 -10.40
CA ASP A 108 -8.02 -20.78 -11.09
C ASP A 108 -6.77 -20.37 -11.89
N ILE A 109 -6.79 -19.21 -12.57
CA ILE A 109 -5.60 -18.63 -13.22
C ILE A 109 -4.48 -18.37 -12.21
N GLN A 110 -4.80 -17.82 -11.05
CA GLN A 110 -3.81 -17.50 -10.01
C GLN A 110 -3.22 -18.79 -9.39
N LEU A 111 -4.03 -19.81 -9.12
CA LEU A 111 -3.55 -21.12 -8.65
C LEU A 111 -2.60 -21.78 -9.67
N GLU A 112 -2.93 -21.69 -10.97
CA GLU A 112 -2.08 -22.20 -12.05
C GLU A 112 -0.72 -21.45 -12.08
N LYS A 113 -0.74 -20.11 -12.07
CA LYS A 113 0.48 -19.30 -12.04
C LYS A 113 1.34 -19.57 -10.81
N LEU A 114 0.71 -19.66 -9.65
CA LEU A 114 1.37 -19.93 -8.37
C LEU A 114 1.78 -21.40 -8.21
N GLN A 115 1.38 -22.29 -9.11
CA GLN A 115 1.69 -23.71 -9.14
C GLN A 115 1.37 -24.42 -7.81
N THR A 116 0.22 -24.11 -7.23
CA THR A 116 -0.26 -24.61 -5.94
C THR A 116 -1.75 -24.92 -6.00
N ASP A 117 -2.21 -25.84 -5.15
CA ASP A 117 -3.64 -26.21 -5.06
C ASP A 117 -4.41 -25.31 -4.08
N TYR A 118 -3.72 -24.47 -3.30
CA TYR A 118 -4.33 -23.58 -2.31
C TYR A 118 -3.54 -22.30 -2.09
N ILE A 119 -4.25 -21.25 -1.64
CA ILE A 119 -3.70 -19.96 -1.21
C ILE A 119 -3.96 -19.83 0.29
N ASP A 120 -2.96 -19.40 1.07
CA ASP A 120 -3.11 -19.23 2.51
C ASP A 120 -3.97 -18.00 2.82
N ILE A 121 -3.69 -16.86 2.22
CA ILE A 121 -4.44 -15.60 2.42
C ILE A 121 -4.86 -15.05 1.06
N TYR A 122 -6.17 -14.95 0.82
CA TYR A 122 -6.73 -14.43 -0.42
C TYR A 122 -7.49 -13.13 -0.16
N LEU A 123 -7.04 -12.05 -0.78
CA LEU A 123 -7.58 -10.72 -0.56
C LEU A 123 -8.39 -10.25 -1.76
N LEU A 124 -9.51 -9.57 -1.57
CA LEU A 124 -10.08 -8.70 -2.59
C LEU A 124 -9.15 -7.50 -2.77
N HIS A 125 -8.70 -7.22 -3.99
CA HIS A 125 -7.62 -6.28 -4.24
C HIS A 125 -8.12 -4.84 -4.35
N SER A 126 -7.48 -3.94 -3.58
CA SER A 126 -7.59 -2.48 -3.73
C SER A 126 -9.05 -1.98 -3.76
N LEU A 127 -9.88 -2.50 -2.86
CA LEU A 127 -11.29 -2.10 -2.81
C LEU A 127 -11.43 -0.59 -2.66
N THR A 128 -12.14 0.01 -3.61
CA THR A 128 -12.76 1.33 -3.50
C THR A 128 -14.23 1.16 -3.13
N VAL A 129 -14.93 2.24 -2.79
CA VAL A 129 -16.37 2.18 -2.52
C VAL A 129 -17.17 1.68 -3.74
N PRO A 130 -16.91 2.16 -4.98
CA PRO A 130 -17.53 1.61 -6.18
C PRO A 130 -17.21 0.13 -6.41
N ASP A 131 -15.94 -0.28 -6.22
CA ASP A 131 -15.54 -1.69 -6.42
C ASP A 131 -16.23 -2.60 -5.41
N TRP A 132 -16.31 -2.20 -4.13
CA TRP A 132 -17.03 -2.97 -3.12
C TRP A 132 -18.49 -3.16 -3.50
N THR A 133 -19.19 -2.09 -3.91
CA THR A 133 -20.58 -2.16 -4.37
C THR A 133 -20.72 -3.12 -5.54
N LYS A 134 -19.85 -3.01 -6.55
CA LYS A 134 -19.85 -3.87 -7.75
C LYS A 134 -19.65 -5.35 -7.39
N VAL A 135 -18.58 -5.69 -6.65
CA VAL A 135 -18.28 -7.10 -6.36
C VAL A 135 -19.30 -7.73 -5.40
N ARG A 136 -19.88 -6.94 -4.48
CA ARG A 136 -20.97 -7.38 -3.62
C ARG A 136 -22.21 -7.74 -4.44
N ASP A 137 -22.59 -6.89 -5.39
CA ASP A 137 -23.74 -7.13 -6.29
C ASP A 137 -23.51 -8.32 -7.25
N LEU A 138 -22.26 -8.79 -7.37
CA LEU A 138 -21.85 -10.01 -8.08
C LEU A 138 -21.68 -11.22 -7.13
N ASP A 139 -22.28 -11.21 -5.95
CA ASP A 139 -22.27 -12.30 -4.98
C ASP A 139 -20.84 -12.74 -4.53
N VAL A 140 -19.91 -11.78 -4.36
CA VAL A 140 -18.51 -12.07 -3.95
C VAL A 140 -18.44 -12.81 -2.61
N LEU A 141 -19.36 -12.54 -1.67
CA LEU A 141 -19.35 -13.17 -0.35
C LEU A 141 -19.65 -14.67 -0.44
N ASP A 142 -20.56 -15.08 -1.31
CA ASP A 142 -20.84 -16.49 -1.57
C ASP A 142 -19.63 -17.17 -2.24
N PHE A 143 -18.95 -16.47 -3.16
CA PHE A 143 -17.71 -16.97 -3.74
C PHE A 143 -16.63 -17.21 -2.67
N LEU A 144 -16.43 -16.29 -1.74
CA LEU A 144 -15.45 -16.45 -0.66
C LEU A 144 -15.79 -17.62 0.27
N ASP A 145 -17.09 -17.83 0.56
CA ASP A 145 -17.55 -18.99 1.33
C ASP A 145 -17.29 -20.32 0.59
N ASP A 146 -17.50 -20.35 -0.72
CA ASP A 146 -17.18 -21.52 -1.56
C ASP A 146 -15.66 -21.80 -1.58
N CYS A 147 -14.83 -20.75 -1.67
CA CYS A 147 -13.37 -20.89 -1.62
C CYS A 147 -12.87 -21.50 -0.31
N LEU A 148 -13.40 -21.03 0.83
CA LEU A 148 -13.09 -21.59 2.15
C LEU A 148 -13.55 -23.04 2.26
N SER A 149 -14.78 -23.36 1.81
CA SER A 149 -15.38 -24.69 1.87
C SER A 149 -14.65 -25.71 1.01
N SER A 150 -14.17 -25.30 -0.18
CA SER A 150 -13.40 -26.15 -1.08
C SER A 150 -11.94 -26.35 -0.62
N GLY A 151 -11.44 -25.49 0.26
CA GLY A 151 -10.06 -25.49 0.72
C GLY A 151 -9.05 -24.90 -0.27
N LYS A 152 -9.50 -24.34 -1.40
CA LYS A 152 -8.66 -23.56 -2.34
C LYS A 152 -8.08 -22.30 -1.68
N VAL A 153 -8.79 -21.75 -0.70
CA VAL A 153 -8.37 -20.60 0.11
C VAL A 153 -8.49 -20.96 1.58
N LYS A 154 -7.52 -20.58 2.41
CA LYS A 154 -7.54 -20.89 3.85
C LYS A 154 -8.07 -19.72 4.68
N HIS A 155 -7.68 -18.49 4.35
CA HIS A 155 -8.06 -17.26 5.03
C HIS A 155 -8.42 -16.19 4.01
N ILE A 156 -9.43 -15.38 4.32
CA ILE A 156 -9.95 -14.34 3.43
C ILE A 156 -9.80 -12.95 4.02
N GLY A 157 -9.68 -12.00 3.14
CA GLY A 157 -9.57 -10.59 3.52
C GLY A 157 -9.73 -9.66 2.34
N PHE A 158 -9.32 -8.42 2.54
CA PHE A 158 -9.26 -7.42 1.48
C PHE A 158 -8.12 -6.44 1.69
N SER A 159 -7.70 -5.79 0.60
CA SER A 159 -6.84 -4.62 0.64
C SER A 159 -7.60 -3.39 0.20
N SER A 160 -7.29 -2.24 0.81
CA SER A 160 -7.99 -1.00 0.47
C SER A 160 -7.17 0.25 0.76
N HIS A 161 -7.56 1.34 0.09
CA HIS A 161 -7.11 2.70 0.30
C HIS A 161 -8.28 3.64 0.69
N ILE A 162 -9.30 3.08 1.36
CA ILE A 162 -10.53 3.80 1.72
C ILE A 162 -10.43 4.49 3.08
N GLU A 163 -11.31 5.46 3.29
CA GLU A 163 -11.48 6.13 4.59
C GLU A 163 -12.08 5.18 5.64
N VAL A 164 -11.87 5.49 6.90
CA VAL A 164 -12.22 4.62 8.03
C VAL A 164 -13.70 4.23 8.08
N ASP A 165 -14.61 5.14 7.78
CA ASP A 165 -16.06 4.87 7.83
C ASP A 165 -16.46 3.75 6.86
N TYR A 166 -15.90 3.75 5.64
CA TYR A 166 -16.14 2.70 4.66
C TYR A 166 -15.44 1.38 5.03
N LEU A 167 -14.26 1.45 5.66
CA LEU A 167 -13.60 0.26 6.19
C LEU A 167 -14.49 -0.45 7.20
N ILE A 168 -15.06 0.30 8.14
CA ILE A 168 -15.97 -0.22 9.16
C ILE A 168 -17.23 -0.82 8.51
N GLU A 169 -17.82 -0.13 7.53
CA GLU A 169 -18.99 -0.63 6.80
C GLU A 169 -18.72 -2.01 6.15
N ILE A 170 -17.61 -2.17 5.45
CA ILE A 170 -17.24 -3.46 4.83
C ILE A 170 -17.01 -4.55 5.88
N LEU A 171 -16.39 -4.21 7.00
CA LEU A 171 -16.12 -5.17 8.07
C LEU A 171 -17.41 -5.62 8.78
N ASP A 172 -18.33 -4.71 9.03
CA ASP A 172 -19.61 -4.99 9.70
C ASP A 172 -20.56 -5.79 8.80
N GLU A 173 -20.49 -5.61 7.48
CA GLU A 173 -21.35 -6.33 6.53
C GLU A 173 -21.00 -7.82 6.47
N TYR A 174 -19.75 -8.21 6.70
CA TYR A 174 -19.34 -9.61 6.62
C TYR A 174 -18.39 -10.01 7.75
N PRO A 175 -18.90 -10.65 8.82
CA PRO A 175 -18.11 -10.94 10.04
C PRO A 175 -17.02 -12.01 9.88
N LYS A 176 -16.94 -12.67 8.70
CA LYS A 176 -15.92 -13.68 8.43
C LYS A 176 -14.58 -13.11 7.94
N TRP A 177 -14.46 -11.80 7.71
CA TRP A 177 -13.17 -11.20 7.38
C TRP A 177 -12.13 -11.53 8.45
N GLU A 178 -10.98 -12.01 8.03
CA GLU A 178 -9.88 -12.41 8.93
C GLU A 178 -8.67 -11.48 8.81
N VAL A 179 -8.44 -10.88 7.62
CA VAL A 179 -7.25 -10.07 7.33
C VAL A 179 -7.61 -8.83 6.53
N VAL A 180 -7.03 -7.69 6.90
CA VAL A 180 -7.07 -6.45 6.11
C VAL A 180 -5.66 -5.96 5.84
N LEU A 181 -5.38 -5.67 4.56
CA LEU A 181 -4.17 -4.99 4.13
C LEU A 181 -4.49 -3.52 3.89
N THR A 182 -3.91 -2.65 4.73
CA THR A 182 -4.14 -1.19 4.67
C THR A 182 -2.82 -0.42 4.72
N GLN A 183 -2.85 0.83 4.26
CA GLN A 183 -1.69 1.70 4.27
C GLN A 183 -1.49 2.33 5.65
N MET A 184 -0.23 2.34 6.13
CA MET A 184 0.16 3.06 7.35
C MET A 184 1.64 3.38 7.39
N ASN A 185 1.98 4.59 7.82
CA ASN A 185 3.32 5.01 8.20
C ASN A 185 3.24 6.23 9.15
N TYR A 186 4.34 6.66 9.72
CA TYR A 186 4.35 7.74 10.73
C TYR A 186 3.92 9.11 10.20
N LEU A 187 3.93 9.32 8.88
CA LEU A 187 3.50 10.58 8.26
C LEU A 187 2.00 10.59 7.99
N ASP A 188 1.43 9.43 7.67
CA ASP A 188 0.07 9.24 7.16
C ASP A 188 -0.89 8.68 8.23
N GLU A 189 -0.68 8.99 9.52
CA GLU A 189 -1.48 8.48 10.66
C GLU A 189 -3.00 8.72 10.53
N TYR A 190 -3.38 9.80 9.84
CA TYR A 190 -4.78 10.21 9.66
C TYR A 190 -5.17 10.24 8.18
N TYR A 191 -4.51 9.44 7.37
CA TYR A 191 -4.77 9.31 5.96
C TYR A 191 -5.42 7.96 5.66
N GLN A 192 -6.47 7.95 4.83
CA GLN A 192 -7.29 6.75 4.58
C GLN A 192 -7.86 6.19 5.90
N SER A 193 -7.83 4.88 6.12
CA SER A 193 -8.30 4.30 7.38
C SER A 193 -7.43 4.66 8.59
N GLY A 194 -6.13 4.84 8.38
CA GLY A 194 -5.17 5.34 9.36
C GLY A 194 -5.22 4.64 10.71
N VAL A 195 -4.87 5.38 11.77
CA VAL A 195 -4.90 4.89 13.16
C VAL A 195 -6.29 4.42 13.59
N MET A 196 -7.35 5.12 13.14
CA MET A 196 -8.72 4.77 13.51
C MET A 196 -9.12 3.41 12.94
N GLY A 197 -8.73 3.13 11.69
CA GLY A 197 -8.96 1.82 11.08
C GLY A 197 -8.22 0.70 11.80
N LEU A 198 -6.93 0.91 12.13
CA LEU A 198 -6.15 -0.08 12.88
C LEU A 198 -6.74 -0.38 14.25
N ASN A 199 -7.18 0.66 15.00
CA ASN A 199 -7.86 0.48 16.27
C ASN A 199 -9.13 -0.37 16.13
N TYR A 200 -9.93 -0.12 15.07
CA TYR A 200 -11.14 -0.90 14.82
C TYR A 200 -10.80 -2.36 14.45
N LEU A 201 -9.80 -2.61 13.58
CA LEU A 201 -9.35 -3.96 13.26
C LEU A 201 -8.97 -4.75 14.51
N LYS A 202 -8.24 -4.11 15.42
CA LYS A 202 -7.87 -4.70 16.72
C LYS A 202 -9.11 -5.01 17.58
N GLU A 203 -10.07 -4.08 17.66
CA GLU A 203 -11.31 -4.25 18.43
C GLU A 203 -12.12 -5.46 17.94
N VAL A 204 -12.25 -5.63 16.62
CA VAL A 204 -12.97 -6.77 16.02
C VAL A 204 -12.10 -8.01 15.79
N ASN A 205 -10.84 -7.96 16.24
CA ASN A 205 -9.84 -9.04 16.13
C ASN A 205 -9.61 -9.52 14.69
N VAL A 206 -9.61 -8.60 13.72
CA VAL A 206 -9.22 -8.84 12.34
C VAL A 206 -7.74 -8.51 12.17
N GLY A 207 -6.98 -9.40 11.53
CA GLY A 207 -5.54 -9.23 11.36
C GLY A 207 -5.18 -8.06 10.48
N SER A 208 -4.18 -7.28 10.90
CA SER A 208 -3.69 -6.13 10.18
C SER A 208 -2.40 -6.42 9.43
N MET A 209 -2.41 -6.27 8.12
CA MET A 209 -1.20 -6.22 7.29
C MET A 209 -1.00 -4.78 6.80
N ILE A 210 0.24 -4.29 6.87
CA ILE A 210 0.54 -2.90 6.52
C ILE A 210 1.28 -2.82 5.20
N MET A 211 0.74 -2.05 4.26
CA MET A 211 1.42 -1.63 3.03
C MET A 211 1.97 -0.21 3.16
N GLU A 212 2.91 0.15 2.30
CA GLU A 212 3.56 1.47 2.25
C GLU A 212 4.22 1.94 3.56
N PRO A 213 4.89 1.06 4.30
CA PRO A 213 5.52 1.44 5.57
C PRO A 213 6.58 2.54 5.39
N LEU A 214 7.21 2.62 4.23
CA LEU A 214 8.21 3.60 3.83
C LEU A 214 7.71 4.57 2.77
N ARG A 215 6.40 4.60 2.52
CA ARG A 215 5.77 5.44 1.48
C ARG A 215 6.44 5.30 0.12
N GLY A 216 6.60 4.04 -0.34
CA GLY A 216 7.30 3.73 -1.59
C GLY A 216 8.81 4.01 -1.56
N GLY A 217 9.41 4.14 -0.39
CA GLY A 217 10.82 4.51 -0.18
C GLY A 217 11.05 6.02 0.01
N ARG A 218 10.04 6.87 -0.13
CA ARG A 218 10.16 8.33 0.00
C ARG A 218 10.51 8.79 1.41
N LEU A 219 10.16 8.03 2.45
CA LEU A 219 10.52 8.35 3.84
C LEU A 219 11.98 8.05 4.20
N VAL A 220 12.73 7.41 3.30
CA VAL A 220 14.11 6.97 3.54
C VAL A 220 15.09 7.44 2.47
N ASN A 221 14.58 7.93 1.33
CA ASN A 221 15.37 8.49 0.26
C ASN A 221 15.14 10.02 0.19
N ASN A 222 16.14 10.77 -0.23
CA ASN A 222 16.07 12.22 -0.43
C ASN A 222 15.51 13.01 0.76
N ILE A 223 15.88 12.59 1.98
CA ILE A 223 15.36 13.18 3.21
C ILE A 223 15.76 14.67 3.29
N PRO A 224 14.80 15.59 3.52
CA PRO A 224 15.12 17.01 3.71
C PRO A 224 16.09 17.21 4.86
N THR A 225 17.01 18.19 4.72
CA THR A 225 18.05 18.47 5.72
C THR A 225 17.46 18.77 7.10
N GLU A 226 16.34 19.47 7.15
CA GLU A 226 15.63 19.80 8.38
C GLU A 226 15.15 18.54 9.12
N VAL A 227 14.63 17.58 8.37
CA VAL A 227 14.19 16.26 8.88
C VAL A 227 15.38 15.44 9.35
N GLN A 228 16.46 15.37 8.55
CA GLN A 228 17.68 14.66 8.94
C GLN A 228 18.27 15.23 10.23
N ASN A 229 18.28 16.55 10.39
CA ASN A 229 18.74 17.20 11.61
C ASN A 229 17.93 16.84 12.86
N LEU A 230 16.65 16.49 12.73
CA LEU A 230 15.84 16.00 13.84
C LEU A 230 16.24 14.57 14.21
N TRP A 231 16.39 13.68 13.23
CA TRP A 231 16.90 12.34 13.46
C TRP A 231 18.29 12.35 14.12
N ASP A 232 19.17 13.24 13.66
CA ASP A 232 20.54 13.37 14.18
C ASP A 232 20.61 13.91 15.62
N LYS A 233 19.59 14.65 16.06
CA LYS A 233 19.51 15.15 17.44
C LYS A 233 18.94 14.14 18.42
N SER A 234 18.26 13.09 17.94
CA SER A 234 17.73 12.05 18.81
C SER A 234 18.86 11.38 19.62
N GLU A 235 18.57 11.07 20.86
CA GLU A 235 19.51 10.35 21.75
C GLU A 235 19.79 8.94 21.20
N VAL A 236 18.75 8.26 20.73
CA VAL A 236 18.87 6.94 20.09
C VAL A 236 19.11 7.12 18.60
N LYS A 237 20.23 6.56 18.14
CA LYS A 237 20.60 6.63 16.71
C LYS A 237 19.98 5.48 15.95
N ARG A 238 19.02 5.81 15.09
CA ARG A 238 18.38 4.88 14.16
C ARG A 238 18.49 5.43 12.74
N THR A 239 18.61 4.54 11.78
CA THR A 239 18.45 4.91 10.36
C THR A 239 17.00 5.31 10.09
N PRO A 240 16.71 6.06 9.03
CA PRO A 240 15.33 6.38 8.65
C PRO A 240 14.45 5.14 8.45
N VAL A 241 15.02 4.04 7.95
CA VAL A 241 14.32 2.75 7.82
C VAL A 241 13.96 2.18 9.20
N GLU A 242 14.92 2.21 10.15
CA GLU A 242 14.68 1.77 11.54
C GLU A 242 13.57 2.59 12.19
N TRP A 243 13.60 3.92 12.06
CA TRP A 243 12.55 4.79 12.59
C TRP A 243 11.17 4.41 12.05
N ALA A 244 11.04 4.25 10.73
CA ALA A 244 9.76 3.97 10.10
C ALA A 244 9.21 2.57 10.44
N LEU A 245 10.06 1.54 10.41
CA LEU A 245 9.64 0.17 10.70
C LEU A 245 9.37 -0.03 12.19
N GLN A 246 10.23 0.49 13.09
CA GLN A 246 10.03 0.38 14.53
C GLN A 246 8.79 1.17 14.99
N TYR A 247 8.47 2.32 14.38
CA TYR A 247 7.21 3.01 14.62
C TYR A 247 6.00 2.08 14.45
N LEU A 248 5.96 1.31 13.38
CA LEU A 248 4.87 0.36 13.12
C LEU A 248 4.92 -0.84 14.07
N TRP A 249 6.09 -1.43 14.28
CA TRP A 249 6.22 -2.63 15.12
C TRP A 249 6.09 -2.37 16.62
N ASN A 250 6.13 -1.12 17.08
CA ASN A 250 5.82 -0.77 18.46
C ASN A 250 4.32 -0.51 18.70
N ARG A 251 3.48 -0.65 17.66
CA ARG A 251 2.03 -0.59 17.75
C ARG A 251 1.48 -2.00 17.98
N ASP A 252 0.55 -2.11 18.91
CA ASP A 252 -0.10 -3.38 19.26
C ASP A 252 -1.35 -3.70 18.43
N ASP A 253 -1.62 -2.84 17.42
CA ASP A 253 -2.64 -2.98 16.39
C ASP A 253 -2.04 -3.27 15.00
N VAL A 254 -0.73 -3.58 14.91
CA VAL A 254 -0.03 -3.96 13.68
C VAL A 254 0.54 -5.37 13.82
N ASP A 255 0.01 -6.31 13.02
CA ASP A 255 0.43 -7.69 13.06
C ASP A 255 1.59 -7.98 12.11
N CYS A 256 1.54 -7.48 10.87
CA CYS A 256 2.57 -7.69 9.88
C CYS A 256 2.81 -6.43 9.03
N VAL A 257 4.06 -6.16 8.70
CA VAL A 257 4.46 -5.07 7.80
C VAL A 257 5.02 -5.65 6.51
N LEU A 258 4.38 -5.38 5.38
CA LEU A 258 4.87 -5.78 4.06
C LEU A 258 5.90 -4.78 3.54
N SER A 259 7.08 -5.27 3.23
CA SER A 259 8.13 -4.45 2.62
C SER A 259 8.42 -4.92 1.19
N GLY A 260 8.31 -3.99 0.23
CA GLY A 260 8.77 -4.17 -1.14
C GLY A 260 10.27 -3.86 -1.22
N MET A 261 11.09 -4.91 -1.21
CA MET A 261 12.56 -4.81 -1.25
C MET A 261 13.05 -5.07 -2.67
N THR A 262 14.04 -4.29 -3.13
CA THR A 262 14.58 -4.34 -4.49
C THR A 262 16.04 -4.84 -4.54
N SER A 263 16.64 -5.08 -3.37
CA SER A 263 18.01 -5.60 -3.27
C SER A 263 18.18 -6.53 -2.07
N LEU A 264 19.19 -7.41 -2.15
CA LEU A 264 19.52 -8.33 -1.05
C LEU A 264 19.97 -7.58 0.22
N GLU A 265 20.60 -6.42 0.06
CA GLU A 265 21.02 -5.57 1.19
C GLU A 265 19.79 -5.07 1.96
N GLN A 266 18.75 -4.62 1.25
CA GLN A 266 17.49 -4.21 1.89
C GLN A 266 16.83 -5.38 2.63
N VAL A 267 16.84 -6.58 2.08
CA VAL A 267 16.32 -7.79 2.76
C VAL A 267 17.07 -8.06 4.05
N LYS A 268 18.42 -8.05 3.99
CA LYS A 268 19.26 -8.25 5.17
C LYS A 268 19.04 -7.21 6.25
N ASP A 269 18.95 -5.95 5.86
CA ASP A 269 18.77 -4.85 6.80
C ASP A 269 17.38 -4.89 7.45
N ASN A 270 16.33 -5.09 6.66
CA ASN A 270 14.96 -5.19 7.18
C ASN A 270 14.80 -6.41 8.12
N ILE A 271 15.41 -7.56 7.81
CA ILE A 271 15.41 -8.73 8.70
C ILE A 271 16.16 -8.44 10.00
N ARG A 272 17.32 -7.78 9.94
CA ARG A 272 18.07 -7.35 11.13
C ARG A 272 17.19 -6.47 12.04
N ILE A 273 16.52 -5.49 11.46
CA ILE A 273 15.62 -4.58 12.19
C ILE A 273 14.42 -5.37 12.75
N ALA A 274 13.81 -6.25 11.95
CA ALA A 274 12.67 -7.07 12.34
C ALA A 274 13.02 -8.15 13.40
N SER A 275 14.27 -8.45 13.61
CA SER A 275 14.72 -9.43 14.60
C SER A 275 15.08 -8.80 15.95
N THR A 276 15.02 -7.47 16.05
CA THR A 276 15.41 -6.71 17.25
C THR A 276 14.17 -6.20 17.97
N GLU A 277 14.04 -6.52 19.26
CA GLU A 277 13.09 -5.83 20.12
C GLU A 277 13.66 -4.44 20.47
N ASP A 278 13.24 -3.44 19.71
CA ASP A 278 13.58 -2.03 19.95
C ASP A 278 12.30 -1.28 20.35
N ILE A 279 12.32 -0.68 21.52
CA ILE A 279 11.16 0.04 22.06
C ILE A 279 11.27 1.50 21.67
N ILE A 280 10.26 2.01 21.02
CA ILE A 280 10.07 3.44 20.76
C ILE A 280 9.59 4.11 22.06
N SER A 281 10.48 4.86 22.72
CA SER A 281 10.16 5.60 23.95
C SER A 281 9.20 6.77 23.67
N GLU A 282 8.63 7.37 24.72
CA GLU A 282 7.83 8.59 24.57
C GLU A 282 8.63 9.75 23.93
N ASN A 283 9.92 9.87 24.26
CA ASN A 283 10.79 10.84 23.64
C ASN A 283 10.99 10.55 22.14
N ASP A 284 11.18 9.29 21.77
CA ASP A 284 11.28 8.89 20.37
C ASP A 284 9.99 9.18 19.60
N GLN A 285 8.82 8.92 20.21
CA GLN A 285 7.53 9.27 19.61
C GLN A 285 7.38 10.78 19.38
N GLU A 286 7.89 11.62 20.30
CA GLU A 286 7.86 13.06 20.09
C GLU A 286 8.79 13.47 18.93
N VAL A 287 9.97 12.87 18.81
CA VAL A 287 10.85 13.09 17.65
C VAL A 287 10.15 12.72 16.35
N ILE A 288 9.48 11.56 16.29
CA ILE A 288 8.72 11.13 15.13
C ILE A 288 7.60 12.14 14.80
N ARG A 289 6.85 12.62 15.81
CA ARG A 289 5.81 13.64 15.61
C ARG A 289 6.39 14.97 15.10
N GLU A 290 7.54 15.38 15.61
CA GLU A 290 8.22 16.61 15.14
C GLU A 290 8.69 16.46 13.68
N VAL A 291 9.22 15.30 13.32
CA VAL A 291 9.59 14.97 11.94
C VAL A 291 8.36 15.01 11.03
N ALA A 292 7.26 14.39 11.42
CA ALA A 292 6.02 14.42 10.65
C ALA A 292 5.46 15.85 10.49
N ARG A 293 5.53 16.67 11.53
CA ARG A 293 5.17 18.10 11.46
C ARG A 293 6.07 18.85 10.50
N THR A 294 7.39 18.60 10.55
CA THR A 294 8.37 19.24 9.66
C THR A 294 8.11 18.91 8.21
N TYR A 295 7.87 17.65 7.87
CA TYR A 295 7.47 17.27 6.51
C TYR A 295 6.25 18.06 6.03
N ARG A 296 5.23 18.23 6.87
CA ARG A 296 4.01 18.97 6.52
C ARG A 296 4.26 20.47 6.30
N THR A 297 5.37 21.04 6.78
CA THR A 297 5.73 22.44 6.46
C THR A 297 6.19 22.63 5.02
N PHE A 298 6.53 21.56 4.32
CA PHE A 298 6.95 21.60 2.91
C PHE A 298 5.80 21.44 1.91
N LEU A 299 4.55 21.33 2.39
CA LEU A 299 3.38 21.27 1.49
C LEU A 299 3.34 22.49 0.56
N GLY A 300 3.02 22.27 -0.71
CA GLY A 300 2.88 23.33 -1.71
C GLY A 300 1.66 24.21 -1.48
N ASN A 301 0.62 23.66 -0.88
CA ASN A 301 -0.60 24.38 -0.47
C ASN A 301 -1.25 23.75 0.78
N SER A 302 -2.25 24.40 1.35
CA SER A 302 -2.93 23.96 2.57
C SER A 302 -4.14 23.05 2.34
N CYS A 303 -4.26 22.38 1.19
CA CYS A 303 -5.37 21.46 0.93
C CYS A 303 -5.39 20.30 1.94
N THR A 304 -6.53 20.11 2.60
CA THR A 304 -6.77 19.03 3.58
C THR A 304 -7.52 17.83 2.99
N ARG A 305 -7.80 17.83 1.67
CA ARG A 305 -8.52 16.75 0.98
C ARG A 305 -9.95 16.52 1.47
N CYS A 306 -10.59 17.53 2.04
CA CYS A 306 -11.94 17.42 2.61
C CYS A 306 -13.08 17.15 1.61
N GLY A 307 -12.83 17.27 0.29
CA GLY A 307 -13.78 16.94 -0.77
C GLY A 307 -14.90 17.95 -1.05
N TYR A 308 -15.07 18.99 -0.26
CA TYR A 308 -16.20 19.93 -0.43
C TYR A 308 -16.19 20.70 -1.76
N CYS A 309 -15.04 20.79 -2.43
CA CYS A 309 -14.91 21.37 -3.76
C CYS A 309 -15.31 20.42 -4.90
N MET A 310 -15.66 19.19 -4.59
CA MET A 310 -16.05 18.15 -5.56
C MET A 310 -17.58 17.92 -5.53
N PRO A 311 -18.18 17.49 -6.67
CA PRO A 311 -17.56 17.32 -7.97
C PRO A 311 -17.28 18.68 -8.66
N CYS A 312 -16.19 18.77 -9.43
CA CYS A 312 -15.94 19.90 -10.30
C CYS A 312 -16.91 19.87 -11.49
N PRO A 313 -17.63 20.95 -11.83
CA PRO A 313 -18.58 20.97 -12.95
C PRO A 313 -17.89 20.79 -14.33
N HIS A 314 -16.57 20.97 -14.38
CA HIS A 314 -15.75 20.76 -15.58
C HIS A 314 -14.90 19.51 -15.54
N GLY A 315 -15.15 18.61 -14.58
CA GLY A 315 -14.54 17.28 -14.53
C GLY A 315 -13.15 17.20 -13.89
N VAL A 316 -12.58 18.33 -13.42
CA VAL A 316 -11.22 18.32 -12.84
C VAL A 316 -11.21 17.55 -11.52
N ASP A 317 -10.27 16.63 -11.37
CA ASP A 317 -9.99 15.94 -10.08
C ASP A 317 -9.12 16.84 -9.19
N ILE A 318 -9.77 17.85 -8.62
CA ILE A 318 -9.12 18.88 -7.80
C ILE A 318 -8.30 18.26 -6.66
N ILE A 319 -8.87 17.25 -6.00
CA ILE A 319 -8.26 16.64 -4.82
C ILE A 319 -6.95 15.96 -5.18
N ASN A 320 -6.96 15.09 -6.18
CA ASN A 320 -5.76 14.35 -6.56
C ASN A 320 -4.71 15.26 -7.20
N CYS A 321 -5.11 16.26 -8.00
CA CYS A 321 -4.20 17.27 -8.52
C CYS A 321 -3.42 17.99 -7.40
N LEU A 322 -4.13 18.50 -6.39
CA LEU A 322 -3.49 19.21 -5.27
C LEU A 322 -2.71 18.27 -4.35
N THR A 323 -3.14 17.01 -4.24
CA THR A 323 -2.46 15.99 -3.43
C THR A 323 -1.09 15.65 -4.00
N GLU A 324 -1.00 15.33 -5.30
CA GLU A 324 0.28 14.98 -5.93
C GLU A 324 1.26 16.17 -5.93
N TYR A 325 0.77 17.37 -6.11
CA TYR A 325 1.56 18.60 -5.98
C TYR A 325 2.13 18.76 -4.56
N ASN A 326 1.30 18.57 -3.53
CA ASN A 326 1.73 18.60 -2.14
C ASN A 326 2.76 17.51 -1.82
N ILE A 327 2.55 16.29 -2.35
CA ILE A 327 3.48 15.18 -2.16
C ILE A 327 4.83 15.49 -2.82
N ALA A 328 4.84 16.05 -4.03
CA ALA A 328 6.05 16.42 -4.74
C ALA A 328 6.93 17.39 -3.93
N HIS A 329 6.29 18.40 -3.34
CA HIS A 329 6.97 19.38 -2.49
C HIS A 329 7.42 18.77 -1.16
N MET A 330 6.52 18.08 -0.48
CA MET A 330 6.77 17.51 0.85
C MET A 330 7.89 16.46 0.82
N MET A 331 7.95 15.62 -0.21
CA MET A 331 8.94 14.56 -0.34
C MET A 331 10.18 14.96 -1.12
N ASN A 332 10.23 16.17 -1.66
CA ASN A 332 11.29 16.61 -2.58
C ASN A 332 11.54 15.59 -3.70
N ASP A 333 10.45 15.00 -4.24
CA ASP A 333 10.49 13.98 -5.29
C ASP A 333 9.47 14.28 -6.40
N PRO A 334 9.76 15.30 -7.23
CA PRO A 334 8.85 15.73 -8.28
C PRO A 334 8.63 14.65 -9.36
N LYS A 335 9.67 13.85 -9.64
CA LYS A 335 9.59 12.83 -10.69
C LYS A 335 8.60 11.71 -10.34
N ALA A 336 8.70 11.15 -9.14
CA ALA A 336 7.79 10.09 -8.73
C ALA A 336 6.34 10.60 -8.55
N SER A 337 6.17 11.86 -8.13
CA SER A 337 4.84 12.47 -8.05
C SER A 337 4.27 12.79 -9.43
N ALA A 338 5.10 13.23 -10.40
CA ALA A 338 4.66 13.40 -11.79
C ALA A 338 4.18 12.07 -12.40
N MET A 339 4.95 10.98 -12.19
CA MET A 339 4.51 9.65 -12.65
C MET A 339 3.14 9.25 -12.08
N GLN A 340 2.87 9.53 -10.80
CA GLN A 340 1.57 9.27 -10.19
C GLN A 340 0.48 10.19 -10.73
N TYR A 341 0.76 11.49 -10.85
CA TYR A 341 -0.15 12.48 -11.41
C TYR A 341 -0.64 12.08 -12.81
N PHE A 342 0.28 11.69 -13.70
CA PHE A 342 -0.05 11.29 -15.07
C PHE A 342 -0.65 9.88 -15.19
N SER A 343 -0.42 9.00 -14.22
CA SER A 343 -0.94 7.62 -14.23
C SER A 343 -2.30 7.48 -13.55
N LEU A 344 -2.60 8.29 -12.54
CA LEU A 344 -3.81 8.15 -11.72
C LEU A 344 -4.92 9.12 -12.08
N ILE A 345 -4.59 10.22 -12.79
CA ILE A 345 -5.56 11.25 -13.15
C ILE A 345 -5.73 11.24 -14.68
N ASP A 346 -6.95 10.95 -15.10
CA ASP A 346 -7.31 10.97 -16.53
C ASP A 346 -7.00 12.33 -17.17
N ASP A 347 -6.57 12.33 -18.43
CA ASP A 347 -6.16 13.53 -19.16
C ASP A 347 -7.17 14.68 -19.04
N ASP A 348 -8.47 14.38 -19.23
CA ASP A 348 -9.55 15.36 -19.17
C ASP A 348 -9.87 15.83 -17.72
N SER A 349 -9.27 15.21 -16.70
CA SER A 349 -9.49 15.51 -15.27
C SER A 349 -8.28 16.19 -14.61
N ARG A 350 -7.21 16.45 -15.36
CA ARG A 350 -6.00 17.11 -14.86
C ARG A 350 -6.19 18.61 -14.65
N ALA A 351 -5.21 19.23 -14.03
CA ALA A 351 -5.24 20.62 -13.62
C ALA A 351 -5.40 21.62 -14.80
N ASP A 352 -4.91 21.29 -15.99
CA ASP A 352 -5.05 22.09 -17.22
C ASP A 352 -6.47 22.11 -17.78
N SER A 353 -7.33 21.18 -17.39
CA SER A 353 -8.75 21.20 -17.71
C SER A 353 -9.55 22.27 -16.91
N CYS A 354 -8.90 22.97 -15.98
CA CYS A 354 -9.53 24.03 -15.20
C CYS A 354 -9.81 25.30 -16.06
N VAL A 355 -11.09 25.67 -16.13
CA VAL A 355 -11.57 26.86 -16.89
C VAL A 355 -11.71 28.12 -16.04
N ASP A 356 -11.17 28.16 -14.82
CA ASP A 356 -11.25 29.30 -13.88
C ASP A 356 -12.68 29.79 -13.60
N CYS A 357 -13.66 28.88 -13.52
CA CYS A 357 -15.05 29.24 -13.21
C CYS A 357 -15.27 29.69 -11.76
N LYS A 358 -14.34 29.38 -10.85
CA LYS A 358 -14.34 29.76 -9.41
C LYS A 358 -15.46 29.15 -8.56
N GLU A 359 -16.23 28.23 -9.10
CA GLU A 359 -17.35 27.60 -8.35
C GLU A 359 -16.89 26.79 -7.13
N CYS A 360 -15.65 26.26 -7.16
CA CYS A 360 -15.07 25.51 -6.05
C CYS A 360 -14.61 26.37 -4.87
N ILE A 361 -14.31 27.67 -5.07
CA ILE A 361 -13.73 28.55 -4.04
C ILE A 361 -14.62 28.69 -2.80
N PRO A 362 -15.94 28.96 -2.92
CA PRO A 362 -16.81 29.11 -1.74
C PRO A 362 -16.91 27.89 -0.86
N PHE A 363 -16.60 26.70 -1.39
CA PHE A 363 -16.67 25.43 -0.66
C PHE A 363 -15.36 25.05 0.02
N CYS A 364 -14.25 25.76 -0.29
CA CYS A 364 -12.95 25.43 0.29
C CYS A 364 -12.84 25.87 1.74
N THR A 365 -12.78 24.91 2.67
CA THR A 365 -12.64 25.16 4.11
C THR A 365 -11.28 25.78 4.48
N GLN A 366 -10.29 25.67 3.61
CA GLN A 366 -8.94 26.26 3.77
C GLN A 366 -8.82 27.62 3.05
N ILE A 367 -9.89 28.12 2.46
CA ILE A 367 -9.95 29.44 1.78
C ILE A 367 -8.91 29.52 0.64
N LEU A 368 -8.63 28.40 -0.04
CA LEU A 368 -7.74 28.37 -1.18
C LEU A 368 -8.41 28.99 -2.42
N ASN A 369 -7.65 29.77 -3.20
CA ASN A 369 -8.02 30.07 -4.57
C ASN A 369 -7.69 28.86 -5.45
N ILE A 370 -8.58 27.87 -5.45
CA ILE A 370 -8.35 26.56 -6.10
C ILE A 370 -7.92 26.69 -7.56
N PRO A 371 -8.50 27.56 -8.42
CA PRO A 371 -8.01 27.74 -9.79
C PRO A 371 -6.55 28.20 -9.86
N GLU A 372 -6.11 29.11 -8.98
CA GLU A 372 -4.70 29.53 -8.93
C GLU A 372 -3.78 28.39 -8.45
N GLU A 373 -4.23 27.58 -7.51
CA GLU A 373 -3.48 26.40 -7.08
C GLU A 373 -3.39 25.34 -8.18
N LEU A 374 -4.46 25.10 -8.95
CA LEU A 374 -4.44 24.21 -10.11
C LEU A 374 -3.52 24.73 -11.22
N GLN A 375 -3.47 26.05 -11.43
CA GLN A 375 -2.51 26.64 -12.37
C GLN A 375 -1.06 26.35 -11.94
N LYS A 376 -0.74 26.44 -10.64
CA LYS A 376 0.60 26.06 -10.12
C LYS A 376 0.89 24.57 -10.33
N VAL A 377 -0.10 23.70 -10.15
CA VAL A 377 0.02 22.25 -10.43
C VAL A 377 0.37 22.02 -11.89
N TYR A 378 -0.36 22.67 -12.80
CA TYR A 378 -0.12 22.58 -14.25
C TYR A 378 1.28 23.08 -14.62
N GLU A 379 1.70 24.25 -14.11
CA GLU A 379 3.04 24.79 -14.36
C GLU A 379 4.15 23.89 -13.81
N TYR A 380 3.91 23.25 -12.67
CA TYR A 380 4.89 22.39 -11.99
C TYR A 380 5.08 21.05 -12.73
N PHE A 381 4.00 20.38 -13.10
CA PHE A 381 4.08 19.08 -13.77
C PHE A 381 4.17 19.20 -15.30
N GLY A 382 3.54 20.18 -15.92
CA GLY A 382 3.48 20.34 -17.38
C GLY A 382 4.75 20.83 -18.04
N SER A 383 5.65 21.55 -17.34
CA SER A 383 6.83 22.17 -17.96
C SER A 383 8.04 21.23 -18.09
N GLU A 384 8.15 20.19 -17.26
CA GLU A 384 9.32 19.29 -17.20
C GLU A 384 9.00 17.81 -17.44
N PHE A 385 7.72 17.42 -17.33
CA PHE A 385 7.34 16.00 -17.23
C PHE A 385 6.32 15.54 -18.29
N ASP A 386 5.99 16.36 -19.26
CA ASP A 386 4.99 16.10 -20.33
C ASP A 386 5.34 14.91 -21.28
N HIS A 387 6.35 14.12 -20.93
CA HIS A 387 6.87 13.01 -21.74
C HIS A 387 6.82 11.64 -21.04
N PHE A 388 6.04 11.52 -19.97
CA PHE A 388 5.87 10.26 -19.25
C PHE A 388 4.61 9.50 -19.66
#